data_ee325b145affd42d4637fb0ff673e32a
#
_entry.id   ee325b145affd42d4637fb0ff673e32a
#
_cell.length_a   1.000
_cell.length_b   1.000
_cell.length_c   1.000
_cell.angle_alpha   90.00
_cell.angle_beta   90.00
_cell.angle_gamma   90.00
#
_symmetry.space_group_name_H-M   'P 1'
#
loop_
_entity.id
_entity.type
_entity.pdbx_description
1 polymer ?
#
loop_
_entity_poly.entity_id
_entity_poly.type
_entity_poly.pdbx_seq_one_letter_code
_entity_poly.pdbx_strand_id
1 'polypeptide(L)'
;SLNKPRDPRGYVMMKVLEDCDKAYERLPEAWGSGPLFHVSKNAALALKARAALFEGTFRKYHAGSEFVPQDEQVFEDKTISSTWFLQEAVNAAEKLIGKKALYTGNTMGIAGKATNASYREYFVLEVADPTETILARAYNSDDIVQVRHGIQFDYKNHKHSATTRFVNHYLKSDGKAYTETELATMSYYDSFKGRDPRMAQTIQGPGYIGIGDKAPEQLSMERTLNGYRVIKYIS
;
A
#
# COMPACT_ATOMS: atom_id res chain seq x y z
N SER A 1 -17.29 10.59 31.14
CA SER A 1 -18.30 11.65 31.28
C SER A 1 -18.71 12.14 29.88
N LEU A 2 -19.98 12.19 29.59
CA LEU A 2 -20.53 12.70 28.31
C LEU A 2 -20.22 14.19 28.06
N ASN A 3 -19.73 14.88 29.08
CA ASN A 3 -19.42 16.32 29.03
C ASN A 3 -17.92 16.61 28.98
N LYS A 4 -17.04 15.59 28.79
CA LYS A 4 -15.63 15.84 28.61
C LYS A 4 -15.40 16.38 27.19
N PRO A 5 -14.70 17.53 27.01
CA PRO A 5 -14.34 18.01 25.70
C PRO A 5 -13.39 17.00 24.99
N ARG A 6 -13.29 17.10 23.68
CA ARG A 6 -12.36 16.28 22.90
C ARG A 6 -10.92 16.60 23.29
N ASP A 7 -10.13 15.57 23.45
CA ASP A 7 -8.69 15.75 23.67
C ASP A 7 -8.02 16.32 22.39
N PRO A 8 -6.97 17.12 22.53
CA PRO A 8 -6.22 17.65 21.40
C PRO A 8 -5.70 16.51 20.50
N ARG A 9 -5.75 16.71 19.19
CA ARG A 9 -5.30 15.72 18.19
C ARG A 9 -3.90 15.18 18.49
N GLY A 10 -2.94 16.06 18.76
CA GLY A 10 -1.57 15.68 19.06
C GLY A 10 -1.45 14.77 20.27
N TYR A 11 -2.21 15.06 21.31
CA TYR A 11 -2.27 14.21 22.51
C TYR A 11 -2.82 12.80 22.19
N VAL A 12 -3.91 12.73 21.44
CA VAL A 12 -4.49 11.44 21.02
C VAL A 12 -3.49 10.63 20.19
N MET A 13 -2.83 11.27 19.22
CA MET A 13 -1.84 10.57 18.38
C MET A 13 -0.61 10.13 19.18
N MET A 14 -0.14 10.92 20.13
CA MET A 14 0.91 10.49 21.08
C MET A 14 0.49 9.24 21.85
N LYS A 15 -0.74 9.20 22.36
CA LYS A 15 -1.25 8.02 23.09
C LYS A 15 -1.41 6.79 22.17
N VAL A 16 -1.79 6.97 20.91
CA VAL A 16 -1.81 5.88 19.92
C VAL A 16 -0.43 5.26 19.75
N LEU A 17 0.64 6.08 19.66
CA LEU A 17 2.01 5.54 19.56
C LEU A 17 2.44 4.83 20.83
N GLU A 18 2.10 5.36 22.02
CA GLU A 18 2.37 4.70 23.30
C GLU A 18 1.66 3.34 23.43
N ASP A 19 0.43 3.24 22.96
CA ASP A 19 -0.31 1.98 22.98
C ASP A 19 0.28 0.97 21.99
N CYS A 20 0.81 1.43 20.84
CA CYS A 20 1.59 0.58 19.94
C CYS A 20 2.88 0.07 20.59
N ASP A 21 3.58 0.90 21.39
CA ASP A 21 4.77 0.48 22.13
C ASP A 21 4.43 -0.58 23.19
N LYS A 22 3.38 -0.38 23.97
CA LYS A 22 2.89 -1.39 24.93
C LYS A 22 2.48 -2.70 24.23
N ALA A 23 1.85 -2.60 23.05
CA ALA A 23 1.49 -3.75 22.24
C ALA A 23 2.74 -4.49 21.75
N TYR A 24 3.76 -3.76 21.29
CA TYR A 24 5.03 -4.33 20.88
C TYR A 24 5.75 -5.08 22.02
N GLU A 25 5.69 -4.59 23.25
CA GLU A 25 6.30 -5.23 24.40
C GLU A 25 5.59 -6.54 24.80
N ARG A 26 4.25 -6.59 24.66
CA ARG A 26 3.42 -7.65 25.21
C ARG A 26 3.03 -8.74 24.21
N LEU A 27 2.97 -8.41 22.92
CA LEU A 27 2.57 -9.36 21.89
C LEU A 27 3.73 -10.28 21.49
N PRO A 28 3.42 -11.52 21.06
CA PRO A 28 4.43 -12.43 20.51
C PRO A 28 4.89 -11.94 19.14
N GLU A 29 6.05 -12.40 18.70
CA GLU A 29 6.55 -12.16 17.33
C GLU A 29 5.70 -12.90 16.30
N ALA A 30 5.29 -14.12 16.61
CA ALA A 30 4.36 -14.92 15.82
C ALA A 30 3.45 -15.74 16.71
N TRP A 31 2.27 -16.07 16.24
CA TRP A 31 1.32 -16.96 16.91
C TRP A 31 1.50 -18.38 16.39
N GLY A 32 1.28 -19.39 17.26
CA GLY A 32 1.48 -20.80 16.91
C GLY A 32 0.49 -21.31 15.85
N SER A 33 -0.72 -20.75 15.78
CA SER A 33 -1.71 -21.07 14.74
C SER A 33 -2.23 -19.78 14.11
N GLY A 34 -2.48 -19.80 12.79
CA GLY A 34 -2.96 -18.66 12.04
C GLY A 34 -2.05 -17.42 12.17
N PRO A 35 -0.74 -17.52 12.00
CA PRO A 35 0.21 -16.49 12.41
C PRO A 35 -0.02 -15.12 11.74
N LEU A 36 -0.65 -15.12 10.57
CA LEU A 36 -0.94 -13.89 9.83
C LEU A 36 -2.28 -13.22 10.19
N PHE A 37 -3.16 -13.94 10.89
CA PHE A 37 -4.52 -13.48 11.17
C PHE A 37 -4.68 -12.93 12.60
N HIS A 38 -3.60 -12.92 13.37
CA HIS A 38 -3.56 -12.36 14.71
C HIS A 38 -2.54 -11.22 14.78
N VAL A 39 -2.89 -10.20 15.57
CA VAL A 39 -2.00 -9.06 15.76
C VAL A 39 -0.74 -9.51 16.49
N SER A 40 0.42 -9.27 15.88
CA SER A 40 1.76 -9.57 16.41
C SER A 40 2.51 -8.29 16.78
N LYS A 41 3.65 -8.41 17.43
CA LYS A 41 4.50 -7.24 17.68
C LYS A 41 4.97 -6.55 16.40
N ASN A 42 5.17 -7.28 15.31
CA ASN A 42 5.50 -6.69 14.00
C ASN A 42 4.32 -5.88 13.44
N ALA A 43 3.09 -6.33 13.67
CA ALA A 43 1.90 -5.57 13.28
C ALA A 43 1.75 -4.28 14.11
N ALA A 44 2.06 -4.31 15.41
CA ALA A 44 2.07 -3.13 16.25
C ALA A 44 3.10 -2.08 15.78
N LEU A 45 4.32 -2.51 15.42
CA LEU A 45 5.35 -1.62 14.85
C LEU A 45 4.93 -1.05 13.48
N ALA A 46 4.35 -1.87 12.61
CA ALA A 46 3.88 -1.42 11.31
C ALA A 46 2.76 -0.37 11.45
N LEU A 47 1.84 -0.57 12.39
CA LEU A 47 0.81 0.42 12.71
C LEU A 47 1.41 1.70 13.28
N LYS A 48 2.37 1.58 14.22
CA LYS A 48 3.08 2.73 14.80
C LYS A 48 3.77 3.54 13.70
N ALA A 49 4.53 2.90 12.82
CA ALA A 49 5.22 3.57 11.72
C ALA A 49 4.24 4.33 10.80
N ARG A 50 3.11 3.71 10.44
CA ARG A 50 2.07 4.36 9.62
C ARG A 50 1.42 5.55 10.31
N ALA A 51 1.02 5.38 11.56
CA ALA A 51 0.35 6.42 12.32
C ALA A 51 1.28 7.63 12.55
N ALA A 52 2.53 7.36 12.90
CA ALA A 52 3.54 8.38 13.11
C ALA A 52 3.90 9.12 11.81
N LEU A 53 4.09 8.40 10.71
CA LEU A 53 4.34 9.02 9.40
C LEU A 53 3.17 9.91 8.96
N PHE A 54 1.94 9.42 9.12
CA PHE A 54 0.75 10.20 8.80
C PHE A 54 0.67 11.49 9.62
N GLU A 55 0.81 11.40 10.94
CA GLU A 55 0.72 12.59 11.80
C GLU A 55 1.87 13.55 11.56
N GLY A 56 3.10 13.04 11.39
CA GLY A 56 4.27 13.86 11.13
C GLY A 56 4.15 14.65 9.82
N THR A 57 3.70 14.00 8.74
CA THR A 57 3.46 14.68 7.46
C THR A 57 2.27 15.63 7.53
N PHE A 58 1.18 15.22 8.19
CA PHE A 58 0.01 16.09 8.38
C PHE A 58 0.41 17.39 9.10
N ARG A 59 1.14 17.30 10.21
CA ARG A 59 1.64 18.48 10.95
C ARG A 59 2.54 19.34 10.09
N LYS A 60 3.49 18.73 9.39
CA LYS A 60 4.43 19.45 8.53
C LYS A 60 3.73 20.29 7.46
N TYR A 61 2.69 19.75 6.83
CA TYR A 61 2.00 20.44 5.74
C TYR A 61 0.86 21.36 6.19
N HIS A 62 0.39 21.22 7.43
CA HIS A 62 -0.68 22.05 7.99
C HIS A 62 -0.24 22.96 9.13
N ALA A 63 1.08 23.09 9.36
CA ALA A 63 1.60 24.00 10.37
C ALA A 63 1.11 25.45 10.14
N GLY A 64 0.64 26.09 11.22
CA GLY A 64 0.07 27.43 11.17
C GLY A 64 -1.39 27.51 10.69
N SER A 65 -2.03 26.37 10.39
CA SER A 65 -3.47 26.30 10.06
C SER A 65 -4.33 26.09 11.31
N GLU A 66 -5.65 26.19 11.15
CA GLU A 66 -6.61 25.84 12.21
C GLU A 66 -6.49 24.38 12.71
N PHE A 67 -5.98 23.47 11.86
CA PHE A 67 -5.79 22.05 12.20
C PHE A 67 -4.52 21.81 13.01
N VAL A 68 -3.49 22.62 12.79
CA VAL A 68 -2.20 22.58 13.49
C VAL A 68 -1.74 24.01 13.74
N PRO A 69 -2.35 24.72 14.70
CA PRO A 69 -1.99 26.12 14.99
C PRO A 69 -0.52 26.28 15.39
N GLN A 70 0.01 25.28 16.10
CA GLN A 70 1.43 25.19 16.45
C GLN A 70 1.90 23.76 16.22
N ASP A 71 3.04 23.59 15.52
CA ASP A 71 3.63 22.28 15.31
C ASP A 71 4.15 21.68 16.61
N GLU A 72 4.90 22.47 17.38
CA GLU A 72 5.41 22.03 18.67
C GLU A 72 4.33 22.17 19.76
N GLN A 73 4.07 21.08 20.46
CA GLN A 73 3.11 21.01 21.56
C GLN A 73 3.69 20.18 22.70
N VAL A 74 3.40 20.58 23.94
CA VAL A 74 3.81 19.83 25.12
C VAL A 74 2.59 19.17 25.74
N PHE A 75 2.67 17.86 25.95
CA PHE A 75 1.67 17.07 26.64
C PHE A 75 2.36 16.21 27.70
N GLU A 76 1.85 16.30 28.93
CA GLU A 76 2.51 15.66 30.06
C GLU A 76 3.98 16.13 30.17
N ASP A 77 4.93 15.24 29.95
CA ASP A 77 6.38 15.50 29.98
C ASP A 77 7.04 15.43 28.59
N LYS A 78 6.22 15.31 27.53
CA LYS A 78 6.69 15.12 26.15
C LYS A 78 6.43 16.32 25.27
N THR A 79 7.45 16.75 24.57
CA THR A 79 7.34 17.70 23.47
C THR A 79 7.16 16.92 22.17
N ILE A 80 6.04 17.13 21.50
CA ILE A 80 5.74 16.53 20.19
C ILE A 80 5.77 17.59 19.08
N SER A 81 6.22 17.17 17.90
CA SER A 81 6.27 18.01 16.69
C SER A 81 6.19 17.12 15.46
N SER A 82 6.08 17.73 14.27
CA SER A 82 6.21 17.00 13.01
C SER A 82 7.49 16.17 12.95
N THR A 83 8.62 16.76 13.35
CA THR A 83 9.91 16.06 13.41
C THR A 83 9.91 14.90 14.39
N TRP A 84 9.31 15.07 15.57
CA TRP A 84 9.20 14.00 16.56
C TRP A 84 8.40 12.81 16.00
N PHE A 85 7.24 13.05 15.39
CA PHE A 85 6.44 11.99 14.78
C PHE A 85 7.17 11.29 13.63
N LEU A 86 7.85 12.04 12.77
CA LEU A 86 8.63 11.44 11.67
C LEU A 86 9.78 10.58 12.20
N GLN A 87 10.44 11.00 13.30
CA GLN A 87 11.47 10.17 13.93
C GLN A 87 10.89 8.90 14.55
N GLU A 88 9.72 8.97 15.20
CA GLU A 88 9.03 7.79 15.70
C GLU A 88 8.64 6.82 14.57
N ALA A 89 8.27 7.34 13.40
CA ALA A 89 8.02 6.51 12.23
C ALA A 89 9.28 5.77 11.77
N VAL A 90 10.42 6.45 11.71
CA VAL A 90 11.72 5.85 11.37
C VAL A 90 12.10 4.80 12.40
N ASN A 91 12.06 5.12 13.70
CA ASN A 91 12.40 4.21 14.78
C ASN A 91 11.57 2.91 14.75
N ALA A 92 10.27 3.01 14.43
CA ALA A 92 9.41 1.84 14.32
C ALA A 92 9.69 1.03 13.05
N ALA A 93 9.94 1.70 11.92
CA ALA A 93 10.25 1.05 10.65
C ALA A 93 11.61 0.32 10.69
N GLU A 94 12.63 0.90 11.29
CA GLU A 94 13.97 0.29 11.43
C GLU A 94 13.92 -1.04 12.18
N LYS A 95 13.07 -1.17 13.21
CA LYS A 95 12.86 -2.42 13.94
C LYS A 95 12.20 -3.52 13.08
N LEU A 96 11.57 -3.17 11.97
CA LEU A 96 10.95 -4.10 11.02
C LEU A 96 11.89 -4.53 9.91
N ILE A 97 12.98 -3.82 9.67
CA ILE A 97 13.95 -4.17 8.62
C ILE A 97 14.50 -5.57 8.88
N GLY A 98 14.45 -6.42 7.86
CA GLY A 98 14.89 -7.81 7.93
C GLY A 98 13.92 -8.79 8.59
N LYS A 99 12.78 -8.33 9.14
CA LYS A 99 11.76 -9.21 9.72
C LYS A 99 10.88 -9.89 8.68
N LYS A 100 10.77 -9.30 7.51
CA LYS A 100 10.03 -9.82 6.35
C LYS A 100 10.89 -9.67 5.10
N ALA A 101 10.77 -10.63 4.19
CA ALA A 101 11.37 -10.54 2.86
C ALA A 101 10.28 -10.23 1.83
N LEU A 102 10.66 -9.76 0.65
CA LEU A 102 9.72 -9.60 -0.44
C LEU A 102 9.31 -10.98 -0.98
N TYR A 103 8.05 -11.10 -1.38
CA TYR A 103 7.55 -12.28 -2.07
C TYR A 103 8.20 -12.40 -3.45
N THR A 104 8.76 -13.57 -3.75
CA THR A 104 9.47 -13.84 -5.01
C THR A 104 8.87 -15.02 -5.78
N GLY A 105 7.70 -15.53 -5.36
CA GLY A 105 7.01 -16.63 -6.03
C GLY A 105 6.58 -16.23 -7.45
N ASN A 106 6.49 -17.24 -8.30
CA ASN A 106 5.90 -17.15 -9.63
C ASN A 106 5.29 -18.52 -9.96
N THR A 107 4.33 -18.94 -9.11
CA THR A 107 3.69 -20.25 -9.20
C THR A 107 2.47 -20.25 -10.11
N MET A 108 1.84 -19.12 -10.30
CA MET A 108 0.63 -18.98 -11.13
C MET A 108 0.93 -18.91 -12.63
N GLY A 109 2.22 -18.95 -13.02
CA GLY A 109 2.58 -18.88 -14.43
C GLY A 109 1.99 -17.64 -15.11
N ILE A 110 1.99 -16.49 -14.43
CA ILE A 110 1.50 -15.24 -15.00
C ILE A 110 2.28 -14.97 -16.27
N ALA A 111 1.68 -15.41 -17.37
CA ALA A 111 2.24 -15.27 -18.69
C ALA A 111 2.24 -13.79 -19.07
N GLY A 112 3.32 -13.35 -19.47
CA GLY A 112 3.61 -12.02 -19.89
C GLY A 112 5.02 -11.76 -19.43
N LYS A 113 5.96 -12.03 -20.21
CA LYS A 113 7.42 -11.81 -20.18
C LYS A 113 8.01 -10.78 -19.21
N ALA A 114 7.25 -10.37 -18.20
CA ALA A 114 7.78 -9.67 -17.05
C ALA A 114 8.64 -10.66 -16.29
N THR A 115 9.92 -10.45 -16.34
CA THR A 115 10.95 -11.21 -15.62
C THR A 115 10.73 -11.23 -14.10
N ASN A 116 9.61 -10.74 -13.61
CA ASN A 116 9.26 -10.71 -12.20
C ASN A 116 7.75 -10.50 -12.01
N ALA A 117 6.95 -11.56 -12.19
CA ALA A 117 5.49 -11.50 -12.00
C ALA A 117 5.08 -11.60 -10.51
N SER A 118 6.02 -11.79 -9.58
CA SER A 118 5.76 -11.98 -8.16
C SER A 118 4.97 -10.83 -7.53
N TYR A 119 5.20 -9.59 -7.95
CA TYR A 119 4.44 -8.45 -7.43
C TYR A 119 2.93 -8.57 -7.72
N ARG A 120 2.53 -8.95 -8.95
CA ARG A 120 1.12 -9.16 -9.29
C ARG A 120 0.58 -10.41 -8.60
N GLU A 121 1.32 -11.50 -8.65
CA GLU A 121 0.93 -12.78 -8.05
C GLU A 121 0.62 -12.61 -6.56
N TYR A 122 1.47 -11.90 -5.81
CA TYR A 122 1.24 -11.62 -4.40
C TYR A 122 -0.13 -11.00 -4.09
N PHE A 123 -0.65 -10.14 -4.98
CA PHE A 123 -1.95 -9.47 -4.80
C PHE A 123 -3.16 -10.27 -5.28
N VAL A 124 -2.96 -11.44 -5.86
CA VAL A 124 -4.03 -12.35 -6.29
C VAL A 124 -3.96 -13.72 -5.63
N LEU A 125 -3.07 -13.90 -4.65
CA LEU A 125 -3.02 -15.12 -3.84
C LEU A 125 -4.32 -15.30 -3.07
N GLU A 126 -4.87 -16.51 -3.10
CA GLU A 126 -6.04 -16.90 -2.28
C GLU A 126 -5.70 -16.94 -0.80
N VAL A 127 -4.47 -17.32 -0.46
CA VAL A 127 -3.95 -17.36 0.90
C VAL A 127 -2.76 -16.41 1.01
N ALA A 128 -2.77 -15.56 2.02
CA ALA A 128 -1.69 -14.62 2.26
C ALA A 128 -0.36 -15.35 2.50
N ASP A 129 0.68 -14.97 1.75
CA ASP A 129 2.02 -15.54 1.92
C ASP A 129 2.72 -14.97 3.15
N PRO A 130 3.27 -15.79 4.06
CA PRO A 130 3.90 -15.33 5.28
C PRO A 130 5.25 -14.64 5.09
N THR A 131 5.87 -14.75 3.90
CA THR A 131 7.18 -14.18 3.64
C THR A 131 7.15 -12.66 3.71
N GLU A 132 6.17 -12.02 3.06
CA GLU A 132 6.02 -10.57 3.00
C GLU A 132 4.90 -10.04 3.91
N THR A 133 3.83 -10.81 4.10
CA THR A 133 2.66 -10.36 4.85
C THR A 133 2.96 -10.20 6.35
N ILE A 134 2.67 -9.04 6.91
CA ILE A 134 2.77 -8.78 8.35
C ILE A 134 1.47 -9.13 9.06
N LEU A 135 0.33 -8.73 8.52
CA LEU A 135 -1.01 -8.98 9.04
C LEU A 135 -1.98 -9.09 7.88
N ALA A 136 -2.81 -10.10 7.90
CA ALA A 136 -3.88 -10.31 6.93
C ALA A 136 -5.22 -10.51 7.62
N ARG A 137 -6.31 -10.28 6.89
CA ARG A 137 -7.64 -10.69 7.28
C ARG A 137 -8.13 -11.74 6.29
N ALA A 138 -8.47 -12.92 6.80
CA ALA A 138 -9.11 -13.94 6.01
C ALA A 138 -10.58 -13.59 5.76
N TYR A 139 -11.03 -13.85 4.54
CA TYR A 139 -12.43 -13.77 4.15
C TYR A 139 -12.78 -15.14 3.54
N ASN A 140 -13.86 -15.73 4.01
CA ASN A 140 -14.34 -17.02 3.52
C ASN A 140 -15.81 -16.89 3.10
N SER A 141 -16.16 -17.47 1.96
CA SER A 141 -17.54 -17.49 1.47
C SER A 141 -18.49 -18.29 2.37
N ASP A 142 -17.95 -19.22 3.15
CA ASP A 142 -18.72 -20.15 3.97
C ASP A 142 -18.93 -19.64 5.40
N ASP A 143 -18.26 -18.56 5.80
CA ASP A 143 -18.35 -17.98 7.13
C ASP A 143 -19.22 -16.71 7.18
N ILE A 144 -19.62 -16.34 8.40
CA ILE A 144 -20.35 -15.09 8.71
C ILE A 144 -19.62 -13.84 8.23
N VAL A 145 -18.30 -13.94 8.00
CA VAL A 145 -17.43 -12.85 7.51
C VAL A 145 -17.35 -12.85 5.98
N GLN A 146 -18.47 -12.98 5.32
CA GLN A 146 -18.51 -12.87 3.85
C GLN A 146 -18.24 -11.43 3.42
N VAL A 147 -17.27 -11.23 2.55
CA VAL A 147 -17.16 -10.01 1.76
C VAL A 147 -17.83 -10.24 0.42
N ARG A 148 -19.03 -9.71 0.29
CA ARG A 148 -19.79 -9.80 -0.96
C ARG A 148 -19.50 -8.66 -1.95
N HIS A 149 -18.48 -7.85 -1.71
CA HIS A 149 -18.05 -6.90 -2.74
C HIS A 149 -17.07 -7.61 -3.67
N GLY A 150 -17.46 -7.80 -4.88
CA GLY A 150 -16.59 -8.32 -5.92
C GLY A 150 -15.60 -7.26 -6.38
N ILE A 151 -14.57 -6.91 -5.57
CA ILE A 151 -13.50 -6.03 -6.04
C ILE A 151 -12.97 -6.53 -7.39
N GLN A 152 -12.78 -7.85 -7.52
CA GLN A 152 -12.38 -8.47 -8.76
C GLN A 152 -13.41 -8.29 -9.87
N PHE A 153 -14.71 -8.49 -9.58
CA PHE A 153 -15.79 -8.24 -10.52
C PHE A 153 -15.84 -6.76 -10.91
N ASP A 154 -15.65 -5.87 -9.95
CA ASP A 154 -15.66 -4.43 -10.15
C ASP A 154 -14.52 -3.99 -11.07
N TYR A 155 -13.28 -4.41 -10.81
CA TYR A 155 -12.14 -4.12 -11.67
C TYR A 155 -12.22 -4.80 -13.04
N LYS A 156 -12.87 -5.96 -13.15
CA LYS A 156 -13.04 -6.68 -14.41
C LYS A 156 -14.10 -6.03 -15.32
N ASN A 157 -15.18 -5.53 -14.72
CA ASN A 157 -16.41 -5.14 -15.47
C ASN A 157 -16.68 -3.63 -15.48
N HIS A 158 -16.03 -2.86 -14.61
CA HIS A 158 -16.19 -1.41 -14.59
C HIS A 158 -14.97 -0.68 -15.15
N LYS A 159 -15.17 0.57 -15.58
CA LYS A 159 -14.14 1.38 -16.24
C LYS A 159 -13.15 2.02 -15.26
N HIS A 160 -12.52 1.19 -14.43
CA HIS A 160 -11.48 1.68 -13.52
C HIS A 160 -10.17 1.94 -14.28
N SER A 161 -9.75 3.19 -14.27
CA SER A 161 -8.56 3.63 -14.98
C SER A 161 -7.65 4.43 -14.05
N ALA A 162 -6.35 4.20 -14.18
CA ALA A 162 -5.36 5.08 -13.56
C ALA A 162 -5.30 6.41 -14.33
N THR A 163 -5.08 7.51 -13.61
CA THR A 163 -4.84 8.80 -14.27
C THR A 163 -3.47 8.81 -14.94
N THR A 164 -3.31 9.58 -16.00
CA THR A 164 -2.00 9.80 -16.63
C THR A 164 -0.96 10.31 -15.62
N ARG A 165 -1.38 11.18 -14.71
CA ARG A 165 -0.52 11.66 -13.62
C ARG A 165 0.00 10.50 -12.76
N PHE A 166 -0.86 9.55 -12.39
CA PHE A 166 -0.44 8.36 -11.64
C PHE A 166 0.55 7.51 -12.45
N VAL A 167 0.26 7.27 -13.74
CA VAL A 167 1.15 6.50 -14.62
C VAL A 167 2.52 7.17 -14.76
N ASN A 168 2.56 8.50 -14.79
CA ASN A 168 3.81 9.26 -14.88
C ASN A 168 4.70 9.17 -13.62
N HIS A 169 4.19 8.70 -12.48
CA HIS A 169 5.02 8.40 -11.31
C HIS A 169 5.84 7.11 -11.43
N TYR A 170 5.51 6.21 -12.36
CA TYR A 170 6.39 5.08 -12.64
C TYR A 170 7.69 5.58 -13.27
N LEU A 171 8.81 5.21 -12.69
CA LEU A 171 10.14 5.59 -13.15
C LEU A 171 10.52 4.85 -14.45
N LYS A 172 11.59 5.24 -15.06
CA LYS A 172 12.27 4.46 -16.10
C LYS A 172 12.84 3.17 -15.50
N SER A 173 13.13 2.18 -16.31
CA SER A 173 13.72 0.91 -15.88
C SER A 173 15.10 1.07 -15.22
N ASP A 174 15.78 2.19 -15.45
CA ASP A 174 17.04 2.57 -14.80
C ASP A 174 16.85 3.36 -13.48
N GLY A 175 15.60 3.53 -13.04
CA GLY A 175 15.25 4.23 -11.80
C GLY A 175 15.17 5.76 -11.93
N LYS A 176 15.39 6.33 -13.11
CA LYS A 176 15.28 7.78 -13.31
C LYS A 176 13.84 8.22 -13.56
N ALA A 177 13.52 9.43 -13.13
CA ALA A 177 12.26 10.07 -13.46
C ALA A 177 12.23 10.50 -14.95
N TYR A 178 11.03 10.56 -15.51
CA TYR A 178 10.82 11.22 -16.80
C TYR A 178 10.78 12.73 -16.60
N THR A 179 11.36 13.45 -17.56
CA THR A 179 11.25 14.91 -17.62
C THR A 179 9.86 15.32 -18.14
N GLU A 180 9.45 16.56 -17.86
CA GLU A 180 8.18 17.10 -18.38
C GLU A 180 8.15 17.09 -19.92
N THR A 181 9.27 17.37 -20.58
CA THR A 181 9.38 17.34 -22.04
C THR A 181 9.17 15.93 -22.60
N GLU A 182 9.78 14.91 -21.99
CA GLU A 182 9.57 13.51 -22.39
C GLU A 182 8.10 13.11 -22.19
N LEU A 183 7.49 13.48 -21.08
CA LEU A 183 6.09 13.17 -20.81
C LEU A 183 5.12 13.89 -21.78
N ALA A 184 5.41 15.12 -22.15
CA ALA A 184 4.58 15.92 -23.06
C ALA A 184 4.57 15.39 -24.50
N THR A 185 5.66 14.74 -24.93
CA THR A 185 5.82 14.20 -26.29
C THR A 185 5.57 12.71 -26.41
N MET A 186 5.36 12.03 -25.26
CA MET A 186 5.23 10.59 -25.18
C MET A 186 3.89 10.11 -25.73
N SER A 187 3.91 9.21 -26.71
CA SER A 187 2.69 8.53 -27.17
C SER A 187 2.18 7.54 -26.13
N TYR A 188 0.91 7.17 -26.23
CA TYR A 188 0.33 6.13 -25.37
C TYR A 188 1.14 4.83 -25.38
N TYR A 189 1.53 4.34 -26.55
CA TYR A 189 2.31 3.11 -26.67
C TYR A 189 3.72 3.24 -26.11
N ASP A 190 4.34 4.40 -26.23
CA ASP A 190 5.67 4.65 -25.70
C ASP A 190 5.64 4.78 -24.17
N SER A 191 4.50 5.16 -23.60
CA SER A 191 4.33 5.24 -22.16
C SER A 191 4.51 3.91 -21.41
N PHE A 192 4.47 2.78 -22.12
CA PHE A 192 4.72 1.45 -21.56
C PHE A 192 6.14 0.93 -21.79
N LYS A 193 6.96 1.62 -22.59
CA LYS A 193 8.32 1.19 -22.91
C LYS A 193 9.33 1.67 -21.89
N GLY A 194 10.25 0.81 -21.50
CA GLY A 194 11.36 1.17 -20.61
C GLY A 194 10.92 1.68 -19.23
N ARG A 195 9.75 1.28 -18.76
CA ARG A 195 9.21 1.61 -17.44
C ARG A 195 9.62 0.61 -16.36
N ASP A 196 9.50 1.01 -15.12
CA ASP A 196 9.53 0.12 -13.97
C ASP A 196 8.63 -1.11 -14.24
N PRO A 197 9.13 -2.33 -14.10
CA PRO A 197 8.38 -3.56 -14.41
C PRO A 197 7.09 -3.70 -13.60
N ARG A 198 6.96 -3.03 -12.46
CA ARG A 198 5.71 -3.02 -11.66
C ARG A 198 4.56 -2.33 -12.40
N MET A 199 4.84 -1.43 -13.33
CA MET A 199 3.79 -0.82 -14.14
C MET A 199 3.04 -1.88 -14.96
N ALA A 200 3.75 -2.76 -15.65
CA ALA A 200 3.14 -3.84 -16.44
C ALA A 200 2.35 -4.86 -15.58
N GLN A 201 2.62 -4.92 -14.29
CA GLN A 201 1.93 -5.76 -13.32
C GLN A 201 0.74 -5.05 -12.65
N THR A 202 0.58 -3.76 -12.89
CA THR A 202 -0.49 -2.94 -12.29
C THR A 202 -1.45 -2.39 -13.35
N ILE A 203 -0.93 -2.06 -14.53
CA ILE A 203 -1.67 -1.41 -15.64
C ILE A 203 -1.61 -2.32 -16.86
N GLN A 204 -2.76 -2.57 -17.48
CA GLN A 204 -2.83 -3.31 -18.74
C GLN A 204 -2.12 -2.52 -19.84
N GLY A 205 -1.03 -3.09 -20.35
CA GLY A 205 -0.28 -2.54 -21.46
C GLY A 205 -0.43 -3.36 -22.74
N PRO A 206 0.22 -2.94 -23.82
CA PRO A 206 0.26 -3.71 -25.07
C PRO A 206 0.83 -5.11 -24.84
N GLY A 207 0.13 -6.13 -25.34
CA GLY A 207 0.56 -7.53 -25.17
C GLY A 207 0.24 -8.15 -23.82
N TYR A 208 -0.59 -7.51 -23.00
CA TYR A 208 -1.04 -8.06 -21.74
C TYR A 208 -1.78 -9.39 -21.95
N ILE A 209 -1.41 -10.40 -21.14
CA ILE A 209 -2.07 -11.71 -21.11
C ILE A 209 -2.66 -11.88 -19.71
N GLY A 210 -3.97 -12.18 -19.63
CA GLY A 210 -4.65 -12.46 -18.38
C GLY A 210 -4.15 -13.76 -17.73
N ILE A 211 -4.40 -13.92 -16.44
CA ILE A 211 -4.06 -15.17 -15.74
C ILE A 211 -4.91 -16.30 -16.33
N GLY A 212 -4.26 -17.38 -16.77
CA GLY A 212 -4.92 -18.50 -17.43
C GLY A 212 -5.22 -18.32 -18.92
N ASP A 213 -5.04 -17.12 -19.48
CA ASP A 213 -5.23 -16.87 -20.91
C ASP A 213 -4.03 -17.33 -21.74
N LYS A 214 -4.29 -17.68 -22.99
CA LYS A 214 -3.25 -18.14 -23.94
C LYS A 214 -2.85 -17.08 -24.96
N ALA A 215 -3.63 -16.02 -25.07
CA ALA A 215 -3.44 -14.95 -26.06
C ALA A 215 -3.53 -13.57 -25.41
N PRO A 216 -2.89 -12.54 -25.99
CA PRO A 216 -3.00 -11.18 -25.50
C PRO A 216 -4.45 -10.68 -25.56
N GLU A 217 -4.89 -10.06 -24.45
CA GLU A 217 -6.18 -9.37 -24.36
C GLU A 217 -6.05 -7.99 -25.03
N GLN A 218 -6.95 -7.70 -25.96
CA GLN A 218 -7.04 -6.37 -26.56
C GLN A 218 -7.63 -5.39 -25.54
N LEU A 219 -7.04 -4.21 -25.45
CA LEU A 219 -7.58 -3.14 -24.65
C LEU A 219 -8.94 -2.68 -25.21
N SER A 220 -9.99 -2.82 -24.41
CA SER A 220 -11.33 -2.38 -24.78
C SER A 220 -11.69 -1.08 -24.05
N MET A 221 -12.18 -0.09 -24.79
CA MET A 221 -12.74 1.14 -24.22
C MET A 221 -14.03 0.91 -23.42
N GLU A 222 -14.58 -0.28 -23.48
CA GLU A 222 -15.65 -0.70 -22.57
C GLU A 222 -15.16 -0.91 -21.14
N ARG A 223 -13.85 -1.22 -20.98
CA ARG A 223 -13.19 -1.55 -19.69
C ARG A 223 -12.25 -0.48 -19.18
N THR A 224 -12.08 0.62 -19.90
CA THR A 224 -11.21 1.72 -19.50
C THR A 224 -11.71 3.05 -20.07
N LEU A 225 -11.48 4.15 -19.34
CA LEU A 225 -11.85 5.49 -19.80
C LEU A 225 -10.74 6.17 -20.60
N ASN A 226 -9.49 5.81 -20.35
CA ASN A 226 -8.31 6.52 -20.89
C ASN A 226 -7.18 5.58 -21.34
N GLY A 227 -7.44 4.28 -21.42
CA GLY A 227 -6.46 3.29 -21.84
C GLY A 227 -5.61 2.70 -20.71
N TYR A 228 -5.55 3.32 -19.52
CA TYR A 228 -4.75 2.83 -18.40
C TYR A 228 -5.59 1.99 -17.42
N ARG A 229 -6.07 0.84 -17.90
CA ARG A 229 -6.86 -0.09 -17.08
C ARG A 229 -6.01 -0.69 -15.95
N VAL A 230 -6.53 -0.65 -14.73
CA VAL A 230 -5.87 -1.28 -13.58
C VAL A 230 -6.13 -2.78 -13.59
N ILE A 231 -5.07 -3.59 -13.42
CA ILE A 231 -5.14 -5.07 -13.43
C ILE A 231 -4.56 -5.70 -12.15
N LYS A 232 -4.09 -4.92 -11.21
CA LYS A 232 -3.33 -5.38 -10.03
C LYS A 232 -4.02 -6.49 -9.23
N TYR A 233 -5.34 -6.44 -9.13
CA TYR A 233 -6.15 -7.38 -8.33
C TYR A 233 -7.02 -8.29 -9.19
N ILE A 234 -6.74 -8.40 -10.49
CA ILE A 234 -7.50 -9.25 -11.42
C ILE A 234 -6.76 -10.58 -11.57
N SER A 235 -7.42 -11.67 -11.18
CA SER A 235 -7.00 -13.06 -11.40
C SER A 235 -7.77 -13.68 -12.55
#